data_a654a642f5060e80cf8cd23fed31504c
#
_entry.id   a654a642f5060e80cf8cd23fed31504c
#
_cell.length_a   1.000
_cell.length_b   1.000
_cell.length_c   1.000
_cell.angle_alpha   90.00
_cell.angle_beta   90.00
_cell.angle_gamma   90.00
#
_symmetry.space_group_name_H-M   'P 1'
#
loop_
_entity.id
_entity.type
_entity.pdbx_description
1 polymer ?
#
loop_
_entity_poly.entity_id
_entity_poly.type
_entity_poly.pdbx_seq_one_letter_code
_entity_poly.pdbx_strand_id
1 'polypeptide(L)'
;PKAPHEPCGSTNETSAAIETAMREAAYDASAARAMTVGESIKEVIAKGTDSYLELRVAAYRFVASAGRRNWFAFETLSCEKVVALVTDASWENLAPGCRWRHEAVCGLLVGARDNSGSTGEGVRVSDGAMSRLESAVAGGPFGGGANGSGVVPQVAVAQR
;
A
#
# COMPACT_ATOMS: atom_id res chain seq x y z
N PRO A 1 45.01 7.51 -23.94
CA PRO A 1 43.80 6.92 -24.45
C PRO A 1 42.73 7.02 -23.39
N LYS A 2 41.72 7.84 -23.67
CA LYS A 2 40.57 8.10 -22.79
C LYS A 2 39.59 7.00 -23.05
N ALA A 3 39.22 6.22 -22.04
CA ALA A 3 38.20 5.20 -22.14
C ALA A 3 36.84 5.86 -22.50
N PRO A 4 36.02 5.23 -23.35
CA PRO A 4 34.70 5.76 -23.67
C PRO A 4 33.80 5.67 -22.44
N HIS A 5 33.19 6.80 -22.08
CA HIS A 5 32.09 6.85 -21.14
C HIS A 5 30.90 6.10 -21.73
N GLU A 6 30.54 4.96 -21.16
CA GLU A 6 29.27 4.33 -21.45
C GLU A 6 28.13 5.22 -20.94
N PRO A 7 27.10 5.47 -21.75
CA PRO A 7 25.97 6.29 -21.34
C PRO A 7 25.14 5.51 -20.29
N CYS A 8 24.95 6.12 -19.11
CA CYS A 8 24.06 5.67 -18.06
C CYS A 8 22.58 5.82 -18.47
N GLY A 9 22.17 5.11 -19.54
CA GLY A 9 20.81 5.10 -20.07
C GLY A 9 19.98 3.87 -19.66
N SER A 10 20.60 2.87 -19.05
CA SER A 10 20.02 1.55 -18.88
C SER A 10 19.07 1.39 -17.67
N THR A 11 19.13 2.25 -16.65
CA THR A 11 18.37 2.05 -15.40
C THR A 11 16.88 2.40 -15.52
N ASN A 12 16.51 3.36 -16.32
CA ASN A 12 15.11 3.76 -16.50
C ASN A 12 14.30 2.76 -17.32
N GLU A 13 14.88 2.21 -18.38
CA GLU A 13 14.20 1.22 -19.24
C GLU A 13 13.96 -0.09 -18.48
N THR A 14 14.93 -0.55 -17.70
CA THR A 14 14.79 -1.76 -16.87
C THR A 14 13.72 -1.55 -15.80
N SER A 15 13.64 -0.36 -15.18
CA SER A 15 12.62 -0.05 -14.18
C SER A 15 11.21 -0.06 -14.78
N ALA A 16 11.03 0.52 -15.97
CA ALA A 16 9.74 0.55 -16.66
C ALA A 16 9.29 -0.87 -17.10
N ALA A 17 10.22 -1.69 -17.57
CA ALA A 17 9.93 -3.08 -17.94
C ALA A 17 9.51 -3.93 -16.73
N ILE A 18 10.18 -3.78 -15.59
CA ILE A 18 9.80 -4.45 -14.34
C ILE A 18 8.41 -4.01 -13.88
N GLU A 19 8.13 -2.71 -13.95
CA GLU A 19 6.82 -2.18 -13.55
C GLU A 19 5.69 -2.72 -14.45
N THR A 20 5.91 -2.79 -15.75
CA THR A 20 4.96 -3.36 -16.69
C THR A 20 4.71 -4.83 -16.38
N ALA A 21 5.76 -5.63 -16.18
CA ALA A 21 5.64 -7.04 -15.85
C ALA A 21 4.91 -7.27 -14.50
N MET A 22 5.18 -6.45 -13.49
CA MET A 22 4.47 -6.51 -12.21
C MET A 22 2.98 -6.20 -12.35
N ARG A 23 2.64 -5.20 -13.16
CA ARG A 23 1.26 -4.81 -13.43
C ARG A 23 0.51 -5.91 -14.16
N GLU A 24 1.07 -6.46 -15.22
CA GLU A 24 0.51 -7.58 -15.98
C GLU A 24 0.28 -8.79 -15.09
N ALA A 25 1.28 -9.20 -14.30
CA ALA A 25 1.16 -10.31 -13.36
C ALA A 25 0.05 -10.08 -12.31
N ALA A 26 -0.13 -8.86 -11.82
CA ALA A 26 -1.19 -8.52 -10.88
C ALA A 26 -2.59 -8.63 -11.51
N TYR A 27 -2.75 -8.16 -12.75
CA TYR A 27 -4.00 -8.28 -13.49
C TYR A 27 -4.32 -9.73 -13.81
N ASP A 28 -3.37 -10.51 -14.31
CA ASP A 28 -3.55 -11.92 -14.65
C ASP A 28 -3.93 -12.74 -13.41
N ALA A 29 -3.23 -12.55 -12.30
CA ALA A 29 -3.52 -13.23 -11.04
C ALA A 29 -4.92 -12.88 -10.49
N SER A 30 -5.37 -11.64 -10.66
CA SER A 30 -6.69 -11.20 -10.25
C SER A 30 -7.79 -11.72 -11.18
N ALA A 31 -7.56 -11.65 -12.49
CA ALA A 31 -8.49 -12.14 -13.51
C ALA A 31 -8.71 -13.66 -13.40
N ALA A 32 -7.65 -14.44 -13.14
CA ALA A 32 -7.75 -15.88 -12.89
C ALA A 32 -8.68 -16.25 -11.72
N ARG A 33 -8.94 -15.28 -10.82
CA ARG A 33 -9.83 -15.41 -9.66
C ARG A 33 -11.16 -14.68 -9.84
N ALA A 34 -11.42 -14.12 -11.02
CA ALA A 34 -12.55 -13.26 -11.33
C ALA A 34 -12.70 -12.07 -10.35
N MET A 35 -11.57 -11.45 -9.99
CA MET A 35 -11.48 -10.35 -9.03
C MET A 35 -10.77 -9.15 -9.65
N THR A 36 -11.00 -7.97 -9.10
CA THR A 36 -10.15 -6.81 -9.36
C THR A 36 -8.82 -6.91 -8.58
N VAL A 37 -7.82 -6.14 -8.97
CA VAL A 37 -6.55 -6.06 -8.21
C VAL A 37 -6.81 -5.59 -6.79
N GLY A 38 -7.66 -4.58 -6.59
CA GLY A 38 -8.04 -4.09 -5.27
C GLY A 38 -8.71 -5.16 -4.40
N GLU A 39 -9.61 -5.96 -4.95
CA GLU A 39 -10.24 -7.07 -4.23
C GLU A 39 -9.23 -8.16 -3.85
N SER A 40 -8.29 -8.47 -4.73
CA SER A 40 -7.21 -9.41 -4.46
C SER A 40 -6.31 -8.92 -3.32
N ILE A 41 -5.98 -7.63 -3.29
CA ILE A 41 -5.21 -7.00 -2.21
C ILE A 41 -6.00 -7.05 -0.90
N LYS A 42 -7.30 -6.73 -0.92
CA LYS A 42 -8.17 -6.85 0.25
C LYS A 42 -8.11 -8.26 0.83
N GLU A 43 -8.21 -9.30 -0.01
CA GLU A 43 -8.12 -10.67 0.48
C GLU A 43 -6.77 -10.98 1.14
N VAL A 44 -5.67 -10.52 0.57
CA VAL A 44 -4.33 -10.71 1.16
C VAL A 44 -4.25 -10.08 2.53
N ILE A 45 -4.73 -8.86 2.69
CA ILE A 45 -4.74 -8.15 3.97
C ILE A 45 -5.74 -8.82 4.94
N ALA A 46 -6.97 -9.08 4.50
CA ALA A 46 -8.03 -9.64 5.34
C ALA A 46 -7.73 -11.06 5.82
N LYS A 47 -7.16 -11.91 4.96
CA LYS A 47 -6.68 -13.23 5.38
C LYS A 47 -5.58 -13.16 6.43
N GLY A 48 -4.83 -12.05 6.44
CA GLY A 48 -3.88 -11.75 7.49
C GLY A 48 -4.54 -11.49 8.85
N THR A 49 -5.80 -11.06 8.94
CA THR A 49 -6.43 -10.70 10.23
C THR A 49 -6.76 -11.88 11.13
N ASP A 50 -7.09 -13.02 10.54
CA ASP A 50 -7.31 -14.28 11.25
C ASP A 50 -6.02 -15.08 11.45
N SER A 51 -4.88 -14.56 10.99
CA SER A 51 -3.62 -15.24 10.90
C SER A 51 -2.53 -14.60 11.77
N TYR A 52 -1.39 -15.26 11.75
CA TYR A 52 -0.20 -14.82 12.48
C TYR A 52 0.20 -13.39 12.12
N LEU A 53 0.66 -12.64 13.12
CA LEU A 53 1.12 -11.25 12.99
C LEU A 53 2.10 -11.05 11.83
N GLU A 54 2.99 -12.02 11.63
CA GLU A 54 4.02 -12.00 10.57
C GLU A 54 3.40 -11.92 9.16
N LEU A 55 2.28 -12.61 8.94
CA LEU A 55 1.59 -12.57 7.64
C LEU A 55 0.93 -11.21 7.41
N ARG A 56 0.33 -10.61 8.45
CA ARG A 56 -0.25 -9.27 8.35
C ARG A 56 0.84 -8.23 8.08
N VAL A 57 1.93 -8.30 8.83
CA VAL A 57 3.09 -7.43 8.63
C VAL A 57 3.66 -7.58 7.21
N ALA A 58 3.78 -8.82 6.71
CA ALA A 58 4.25 -9.05 5.34
C ALA A 58 3.30 -8.44 4.29
N ALA A 59 1.98 -8.58 4.49
CA ALA A 59 0.97 -7.97 3.61
C ALA A 59 1.07 -6.44 3.60
N TYR A 60 1.17 -5.82 4.77
CA TYR A 60 1.34 -4.36 4.87
C TYR A 60 2.66 -3.88 4.26
N ARG A 61 3.76 -4.61 4.45
CA ARG A 61 5.06 -4.28 3.83
C ARG A 61 4.97 -4.33 2.31
N PHE A 62 4.29 -5.32 1.77
CA PHE A 62 4.03 -5.41 0.34
C PHE A 62 3.25 -4.19 -0.15
N VAL A 63 2.12 -3.85 0.51
CA VAL A 63 1.31 -2.69 0.15
C VAL A 63 2.10 -1.38 0.32
N ALA A 64 2.91 -1.24 1.36
CA ALA A 64 3.75 -0.06 1.58
C ALA A 64 4.76 0.16 0.44
N SER A 65 5.34 -0.92 -0.07
CA SER A 65 6.31 -0.88 -1.17
C SER A 65 5.64 -0.67 -2.54
N ALA A 66 4.67 -1.51 -2.87
CA ALA A 66 3.95 -1.47 -4.15
C ALA A 66 3.07 -0.21 -4.27
N GLY A 67 2.49 0.24 -3.15
CA GLY A 67 1.62 1.41 -3.06
C GLY A 67 2.27 2.73 -3.49
N ARG A 68 3.59 2.79 -3.51
CA ARG A 68 4.32 3.95 -4.07
C ARG A 68 4.24 4.05 -5.59
N ARG A 69 3.77 3.00 -6.26
CA ARG A 69 3.53 3.01 -7.71
C ARG A 69 2.12 3.52 -7.98
N ASN A 70 2.01 4.51 -8.85
CA ASN A 70 0.72 5.15 -9.15
C ASN A 70 -0.37 4.16 -9.56
N TRP A 71 -0.08 3.25 -10.50
CA TRP A 71 -1.04 2.26 -10.97
C TRP A 71 -1.54 1.35 -9.84
N PHE A 72 -0.64 0.92 -8.93
CA PHE A 72 -1.00 0.04 -7.82
C PHE A 72 -1.83 0.76 -6.76
N ALA A 73 -1.43 2.00 -6.41
CA ALA A 73 -2.21 2.85 -5.52
C ALA A 73 -3.62 3.07 -6.06
N PHE A 74 -3.73 3.39 -7.35
CA PHE A 74 -5.00 3.60 -8.02
C PHE A 74 -5.91 2.36 -7.95
N GLU A 75 -5.42 1.19 -8.38
CA GLU A 75 -6.17 -0.07 -8.33
C GLU A 75 -6.60 -0.43 -6.90
N THR A 76 -5.70 -0.25 -5.94
CA THR A 76 -5.97 -0.52 -4.53
C THR A 76 -7.04 0.39 -3.96
N LEU A 77 -6.96 1.69 -4.24
CA LEU A 77 -7.86 2.71 -3.71
C LEU A 77 -9.20 2.78 -4.44
N SER A 78 -9.32 2.16 -5.60
CA SER A 78 -10.61 1.93 -6.25
C SER A 78 -11.51 0.96 -5.48
N CYS A 79 -10.94 0.16 -4.58
CA CYS A 79 -11.68 -0.73 -3.70
C CYS A 79 -11.94 -0.06 -2.35
N GLU A 80 -13.15 0.49 -2.14
CA GLU A 80 -13.54 1.17 -0.90
C GLU A 80 -13.30 0.31 0.37
N LYS A 81 -13.46 -1.00 0.25
CA LYS A 81 -13.22 -1.93 1.38
C LYS A 81 -11.76 -1.99 1.79
N VAL A 82 -10.82 -1.80 0.85
CA VAL A 82 -9.38 -1.69 1.16
C VAL A 82 -9.11 -0.38 1.85
N VAL A 83 -9.66 0.72 1.32
CA VAL A 83 -9.51 2.05 1.92
C VAL A 83 -9.97 2.02 3.38
N ALA A 84 -11.18 1.49 3.65
CA ALA A 84 -11.69 1.37 5.00
C ALA A 84 -10.75 0.55 5.90
N LEU A 85 -10.28 -0.60 5.41
CA LEU A 85 -9.44 -1.50 6.18
C LEU A 85 -8.08 -0.89 6.54
N VAL A 86 -7.40 -0.25 5.59
CA VAL A 86 -6.05 0.30 5.85
C VAL A 86 -6.08 1.58 6.65
N THR A 87 -7.16 2.37 6.55
CA THR A 87 -7.29 3.65 7.27
C THR A 87 -7.86 3.49 8.67
N ASP A 88 -8.51 2.38 8.99
CA ASP A 88 -9.05 2.12 10.33
C ASP A 88 -7.92 1.68 11.28
N ALA A 89 -7.58 2.56 12.23
CA ALA A 89 -6.55 2.29 13.23
C ALA A 89 -6.94 1.16 14.20
N SER A 90 -8.23 0.90 14.40
CA SER A 90 -8.74 -0.12 15.32
C SER A 90 -8.53 -1.55 14.79
N TRP A 91 -8.25 -1.68 13.49
CA TRP A 91 -8.04 -2.99 12.85
C TRP A 91 -6.79 -3.72 13.34
N GLU A 92 -5.80 -3.00 13.83
CA GLU A 92 -4.56 -3.55 14.39
C GLU A 92 -4.36 -3.09 15.83
N ASN A 93 -4.02 -4.04 16.70
CA ASN A 93 -3.77 -3.80 18.12
C ASN A 93 -2.32 -4.08 18.54
N LEU A 94 -1.51 -4.70 17.67
CA LEU A 94 -0.11 -5.00 17.94
C LEU A 94 0.80 -3.94 17.30
N ALA A 95 1.78 -3.45 18.06
CA ALA A 95 2.64 -2.36 17.63
C ALA A 95 3.33 -2.56 16.26
N PRO A 96 3.86 -3.74 15.90
CA PRO A 96 4.41 -3.96 14.57
C PRO A 96 3.35 -3.86 13.45
N GLY A 97 2.15 -4.40 13.67
CA GLY A 97 1.02 -4.31 12.73
C GLY A 97 0.59 -2.86 12.52
N CYS A 98 0.41 -2.09 13.62
CA CYS A 98 0.05 -0.67 13.55
C CYS A 98 1.07 0.14 12.74
N ARG A 99 2.38 -0.08 12.97
CA ARG A 99 3.44 0.63 12.24
C ARG A 99 3.42 0.30 10.76
N TRP A 100 3.36 -0.97 10.38
CA TRP A 100 3.38 -1.37 8.98
C TRP A 100 2.09 -1.03 8.25
N ARG A 101 0.93 -1.07 8.94
CA ARG A 101 -0.32 -0.53 8.40
C ARG A 101 -0.17 0.96 8.06
N HIS A 102 0.41 1.75 8.97
CA HIS A 102 0.67 3.17 8.73
C HIS A 102 1.62 3.39 7.55
N GLU A 103 2.70 2.62 7.43
CA GLU A 103 3.61 2.67 6.28
C GLU A 103 2.89 2.32 4.96
N ALA A 104 1.95 1.37 4.99
CA ALA A 104 1.12 1.05 3.84
C ALA A 104 0.25 2.24 3.41
N VAL A 105 -0.37 2.93 4.37
CA VAL A 105 -1.14 4.15 4.09
C VAL A 105 -0.25 5.25 3.50
N CYS A 106 0.94 5.46 4.06
CA CYS A 106 1.92 6.43 3.53
C CYS A 106 2.33 6.08 2.09
N GLY A 107 2.62 4.81 1.81
CA GLY A 107 2.96 4.35 0.48
C GLY A 107 1.86 4.60 -0.54
N LEU A 108 0.61 4.25 -0.20
CA LEU A 108 -0.56 4.49 -1.04
C LEU A 108 -0.80 5.99 -1.30
N LEU A 109 -0.63 6.82 -0.28
CA LEU A 109 -0.77 8.28 -0.43
C LEU A 109 0.29 8.86 -1.37
N VAL A 110 1.53 8.40 -1.27
CA VAL A 110 2.61 8.81 -2.19
C VAL A 110 2.27 8.43 -3.62
N GLY A 111 1.90 7.16 -3.87
CA GLY A 111 1.56 6.71 -5.21
C GLY A 111 0.31 7.37 -5.78
N ALA A 112 -0.69 7.67 -4.93
CA ALA A 112 -1.90 8.37 -5.35
C ALA A 112 -1.65 9.84 -5.74
N ARG A 113 -0.64 10.48 -5.15
CA ARG A 113 -0.22 11.85 -5.48
C ARG A 113 0.72 11.93 -6.67
N ASP A 114 1.36 10.83 -7.02
CA ASP A 114 2.29 10.79 -8.15
C ASP A 114 1.51 10.76 -9.48
N ASN A 115 1.45 11.91 -10.14
CA ASN A 115 0.81 12.06 -11.45
C ASN A 115 1.77 11.77 -12.62
N SER A 116 3.01 11.36 -12.36
CA SER A 116 4.06 11.23 -13.38
C SER A 116 3.83 10.08 -14.38
N GLY A 117 2.95 9.13 -14.04
CA GLY A 117 2.62 7.96 -14.87
C GLY A 117 1.27 8.00 -15.57
N SER A 118 0.55 9.11 -15.51
CA SER A 118 -0.79 9.24 -16.11
C SER A 118 -0.71 9.42 -17.64
N THR A 119 -0.42 8.34 -18.35
CA THR A 119 -0.71 8.20 -19.77
C THR A 119 -2.15 7.74 -19.95
N GLY A 120 -3.08 8.64 -19.82
CA GLY A 120 -4.47 8.32 -20.12
C GLY A 120 -5.46 9.07 -19.24
N GLU A 121 -6.43 9.65 -19.89
CA GLU A 121 -7.52 10.45 -19.34
C GLU A 121 -8.02 10.00 -17.95
N GLY A 122 -7.78 10.85 -16.94
CA GLY A 122 -8.86 11.16 -16.00
C GLY A 122 -9.15 10.19 -14.85
N VAL A 123 -8.47 9.08 -14.70
CA VAL A 123 -8.80 8.20 -13.57
C VAL A 123 -8.08 8.69 -12.31
N ARG A 124 -8.82 9.37 -11.47
CA ARG A 124 -8.32 9.91 -10.18
C ARG A 124 -8.85 9.07 -9.03
N VAL A 125 -8.03 8.91 -8.01
CA VAL A 125 -8.51 8.42 -6.70
C VAL A 125 -9.58 9.39 -6.20
N SER A 126 -10.67 8.86 -5.62
CA SER A 126 -11.75 9.69 -5.11
C SER A 126 -11.25 10.63 -3.99
N ASP A 127 -11.79 11.86 -3.95
CA ASP A 127 -11.43 12.83 -2.91
C ASP A 127 -11.71 12.29 -1.50
N GLY A 128 -12.73 11.45 -1.37
CA GLY A 128 -13.05 10.77 -0.11
C GLY A 128 -11.96 9.79 0.32
N ALA A 129 -11.40 9.01 -0.60
CA ALA A 129 -10.30 8.10 -0.29
C ALA A 129 -9.02 8.89 0.04
N MET A 130 -8.73 9.95 -0.70
CA MET A 130 -7.58 10.82 -0.41
C MET A 130 -7.67 11.45 0.99
N SER A 131 -8.82 12.02 1.33
CA SER A 131 -9.06 12.62 2.65
C SER A 131 -8.90 11.61 3.79
N ARG A 132 -9.38 10.36 3.61
CA ARG A 132 -9.18 9.29 4.60
C ARG A 132 -7.72 8.91 4.78
N LEU A 133 -6.95 8.78 3.67
CA LEU A 133 -5.52 8.50 3.73
C LEU A 133 -4.77 9.62 4.46
N GLU A 134 -5.04 10.87 4.11
CA GLU A 134 -4.41 12.04 4.75
C GLU A 134 -4.70 12.10 6.25
N SER A 135 -5.95 11.85 6.63
CA SER A 135 -6.36 11.77 8.03
C SER A 135 -5.66 10.63 8.77
N ALA A 136 -5.54 9.46 8.14
CA ALA A 136 -4.86 8.30 8.74
C ALA A 136 -3.35 8.53 8.88
N VAL A 137 -2.71 9.22 7.92
CA VAL A 137 -1.30 9.63 8.03
C VAL A 137 -1.12 10.64 9.16
N ALA A 138 -1.98 11.65 9.25
CA ALA A 138 -1.93 12.66 10.31
C ALA A 138 -2.17 12.06 11.71
N GLY A 139 -3.02 11.02 11.82
CA GLY A 139 -3.27 10.29 13.07
C GLY A 139 -2.12 9.41 13.53
N GLY A 140 -1.18 9.13 12.64
CA GLY A 140 -0.02 8.28 12.93
C GLY A 140 -0.36 6.79 13.07
N PRO A 141 0.64 5.96 13.41
CA PRO A 141 0.49 4.51 13.41
C PRO A 141 -0.53 3.97 14.43
N PHE A 142 -0.79 4.72 15.49
CA PHE A 142 -1.67 4.31 16.60
C PHE A 142 -3.02 5.04 16.60
N GLY A 143 -3.31 5.85 15.57
CA GLY A 143 -4.59 6.56 15.45
C GLY A 143 -4.82 7.65 16.48
N GLY A 144 -3.77 8.15 17.11
CA GLY A 144 -3.84 9.24 18.10
C GLY A 144 -4.07 10.60 17.42
N GLY A 145 -5.27 10.83 16.91
CA GLY A 145 -5.74 12.19 16.58
C GLY A 145 -6.05 12.99 17.85
N ALA A 146 -6.24 14.31 17.72
CA ALA A 146 -6.39 15.29 18.80
C ALA A 146 -7.45 14.99 19.90
N ASN A 147 -8.16 13.88 19.84
CA ASN A 147 -9.21 13.47 20.79
C ASN A 147 -8.86 12.26 21.68
N GLY A 148 -7.59 11.88 21.80
CA GLY A 148 -7.14 10.97 22.85
C GLY A 148 -7.63 9.52 22.82
N SER A 149 -8.34 9.07 21.79
CA SER A 149 -8.78 7.67 21.60
C SER A 149 -7.79 6.85 20.76
N GLY A 150 -6.50 6.99 21.01
CA GLY A 150 -5.48 6.19 20.37
C GLY A 150 -5.50 4.75 20.86
N VAL A 151 -5.31 3.80 19.96
CA VAL A 151 -5.08 2.40 20.30
C VAL A 151 -3.81 2.30 21.15
N VAL A 152 -3.93 1.83 22.38
CA VAL A 152 -2.75 1.53 23.19
C VAL A 152 -2.15 0.22 22.66
N PRO A 153 -0.94 0.26 22.06
CA PRO A 153 -0.37 -0.94 21.48
C PRO A 153 -0.03 -1.95 22.57
N GLN A 154 -0.53 -3.17 22.43
CA GLN A 154 -0.11 -4.27 23.26
C GLN A 154 1.30 -4.73 22.87
N VAL A 155 2.19 -4.78 23.82
CA VAL A 155 3.51 -5.38 23.63
C VAL A 155 3.35 -6.89 23.74
N ALA A 156 3.62 -7.63 22.67
CA ALA A 156 3.67 -9.09 22.73
C ALA A 156 4.82 -9.50 23.64
N VAL A 157 4.51 -9.87 24.88
CA VAL A 157 5.49 -10.47 25.78
C VAL A 157 5.61 -11.93 25.35
N ALA A 158 6.78 -12.28 24.80
CA ALA A 158 7.10 -13.68 24.54
C ALA A 158 7.13 -14.41 25.89
N GLN A 159 6.13 -15.23 26.14
CA GLN A 159 6.20 -16.21 27.25
C GLN A 159 7.24 -17.25 26.83
N ARG A 160 8.32 -17.34 27.61
CA ARG A 160 9.31 -18.40 27.52
C ARG A 160 8.78 -19.65 28.20
#